data_c406b5847033c52496464da2a10bd702
#
_entry.id   c406b5847033c52496464da2a10bd702
#
_cell.length_a   1.000
_cell.length_b   1.000
_cell.length_c   1.000
_cell.angle_alpha   90.00
_cell.angle_beta   90.00
_cell.angle_gamma   90.00
#
_symmetry.space_group_name_H-M   'P 1'
#
loop_
_entity.id
_entity.type
_entity.pdbx_description
1 polymer ?
#
loop_
_entity_poly.entity_id
_entity_poly.type
_entity_poly.pdbx_seq_one_letter_code
_entity_poly.pdbx_strand_id
1 'polypeptide(L)'
;MFKNVLLYRISQWDKSSLDTIEERLAAARFVACGATQPESAGWVEPRGGKHTSLMESVGGQLILRLAVERKAVPGSAVKSRLEERLDKIEQETGRRPKGKQAKELKEEVMQELLPRAFPKHSANLVWIDPHAGFVVVNAGSVKASDRIVTLLVETLGGGIVLRLVQTQVAPATAMAEWLQAKEAPGGFTIDRECELKQPDSEKSAVRYARHTLDIDEVGEHIKQGKLPTQLAMTWNGRVSFVLTEGMSIKKIKMLDVVLEQNTSGQASKDDDGGFDADVAISTGELRQLIPDLIAALGGEQESGLAAATGNATTQQQPDRLAA
;
A
#
# COMPACT_ATOMS: atom_id res chain seq x y z
N MET A 1 -2.07 8.94 -11.47
CA MET A 1 -0.85 8.83 -10.65
C MET A 1 -1.02 7.83 -9.52
N PHE A 2 -1.73 8.08 -8.44
CA PHE A 2 -2.04 7.09 -7.38
C PHE A 2 -3.26 6.27 -7.75
N LYS A 3 -3.11 4.94 -7.91
CA LYS A 3 -4.21 4.03 -8.31
C LYS A 3 -4.67 3.12 -7.19
N ASN A 4 -3.74 2.64 -6.37
CA ASN A 4 -4.04 1.80 -5.23
C ASN A 4 -3.14 2.25 -4.09
N VAL A 5 -3.71 2.65 -2.97
CA VAL A 5 -2.94 3.24 -1.88
C VAL A 5 -3.23 2.57 -0.55
N LEU A 6 -2.18 2.48 0.25
CA LEU A 6 -2.23 2.19 1.66
C LEU A 6 -1.74 3.42 2.42
N LEU A 7 -2.34 3.65 3.59
CA LEU A 7 -2.14 4.83 4.41
C LEU A 7 -1.35 4.48 5.67
N TYR A 8 -0.29 5.23 5.92
CA TYR A 8 0.49 5.10 7.14
C TYR A 8 0.52 6.44 7.88
N ARG A 9 0.28 6.39 9.19
CA ARG A 9 0.45 7.54 10.08
C ARG A 9 1.92 7.68 10.45
N ILE A 10 2.45 8.87 10.36
CA ILE A 10 3.75 9.23 10.90
C ILE A 10 3.58 9.45 12.40
N SER A 11 4.11 8.53 13.22
CA SER A 11 4.08 8.64 14.68
C SER A 11 5.24 9.45 15.23
N GLN A 12 6.37 9.39 14.54
CA GLN A 12 7.57 10.15 14.86
C GLN A 12 8.30 10.45 13.55
N TRP A 13 8.79 11.65 13.40
CA TRP A 13 9.67 12.05 12.32
C TRP A 13 10.73 13.01 12.86
N ASP A 14 11.95 12.56 12.81
CA ASP A 14 13.09 13.44 12.94
C ASP A 14 13.21 14.22 11.62
N LYS A 15 12.80 15.49 11.66
CA LYS A 15 12.78 16.38 10.48
C LYS A 15 14.20 16.69 10.04
N SER A 16 14.86 15.72 9.44
CA SER A 16 16.10 15.90 8.70
C SER A 16 15.88 16.95 7.59
N SER A 17 16.91 17.71 7.26
CA SER A 17 16.83 18.60 6.09
C SER A 17 16.52 17.82 4.82
N LEU A 18 15.91 18.46 3.83
CA LEU A 18 15.62 17.84 2.55
C LEU A 18 16.92 17.32 1.90
N ASP A 19 18.02 18.04 2.04
CA ASP A 19 19.33 17.64 1.52
C ASP A 19 19.81 16.33 2.16
N THR A 20 19.66 16.18 3.48
CA THR A 20 19.99 14.94 4.19
C THR A 20 19.15 13.76 3.73
N ILE A 21 17.87 14.00 3.43
CA ILE A 21 16.98 12.95 2.89
C ILE A 21 17.47 12.54 1.49
N GLU A 22 17.78 13.50 0.63
CA GLU A 22 18.28 13.24 -0.73
C GLU A 22 19.59 12.45 -0.72
N GLU A 23 20.55 12.79 0.16
CA GLU A 23 21.79 12.04 0.35
C GLU A 23 21.54 10.58 0.76
N ARG A 24 20.62 10.35 1.69
CA ARG A 24 20.26 8.99 2.13
C ARG A 24 19.57 8.19 1.01
N LEU A 25 18.68 8.83 0.24
CA LEU A 25 18.06 8.21 -0.93
C LEU A 25 19.10 7.84 -1.98
N ALA A 26 20.09 8.72 -2.22
CA ALA A 26 21.19 8.46 -3.15
C ALA A 26 22.05 7.26 -2.74
N ALA A 27 22.29 7.07 -1.43
CA ALA A 27 22.99 5.90 -0.91
C ALA A 27 22.21 4.59 -1.12
N ALA A 28 20.87 4.66 -1.20
CA ALA A 28 19.97 3.53 -1.46
C ALA A 28 19.38 3.56 -2.88
N ARG A 29 20.12 4.13 -3.83
CA ARG A 29 19.71 4.22 -5.23
C ARG A 29 19.53 2.84 -5.85
N PHE A 30 18.59 2.71 -6.77
CA PHE A 30 18.32 1.45 -7.45
C PHE A 30 19.53 0.98 -8.26
N VAL A 31 19.85 -0.30 -8.07
CA VAL A 31 20.84 -1.04 -8.84
C VAL A 31 20.17 -2.30 -9.37
N ALA A 32 20.35 -2.60 -10.65
CA ALA A 32 19.79 -3.78 -11.28
C ALA A 32 20.28 -5.08 -10.62
N CYS A 33 19.47 -6.14 -10.68
CA CYS A 33 19.80 -7.44 -10.12
C CYS A 33 21.10 -8.02 -10.71
N GLY A 34 22.01 -8.44 -9.85
CA GLY A 34 23.12 -9.30 -10.22
C GLY A 34 22.65 -10.63 -10.86
N ALA A 35 23.60 -11.41 -11.42
CA ALA A 35 23.28 -12.64 -12.16
C ALA A 35 22.43 -13.61 -11.35
N THR A 36 22.78 -13.86 -10.10
CA THR A 36 22.14 -14.81 -9.19
C THR A 36 21.20 -14.13 -8.17
N GLN A 37 21.01 -12.83 -8.27
CA GLN A 37 20.12 -12.08 -7.38
C GLN A 37 18.68 -12.14 -7.90
N PRO A 38 17.73 -12.67 -7.11
CA PRO A 38 16.33 -12.83 -7.56
C PRO A 38 15.55 -11.51 -7.55
N GLU A 39 15.97 -10.54 -6.74
CA GLU A 39 15.27 -9.28 -6.58
C GLU A 39 16.23 -8.17 -6.15
N SER A 40 16.00 -6.98 -6.68
CA SER A 40 16.63 -5.72 -6.25
C SER A 40 15.58 -4.63 -6.11
N ALA A 41 15.76 -3.73 -5.16
CA ALA A 41 14.92 -2.56 -4.96
C ALA A 41 15.78 -1.35 -4.60
N GLY A 42 15.36 -0.16 -5.00
CA GLY A 42 16.06 1.07 -4.68
C GLY A 42 15.31 2.29 -5.21
N TRP A 43 15.75 3.47 -4.80
CA TRP A 43 15.12 4.73 -5.15
C TRP A 43 15.55 5.19 -6.54
N VAL A 44 14.59 5.77 -7.28
CA VAL A 44 14.78 6.33 -8.61
C VAL A 44 14.07 7.68 -8.71
N GLU A 45 14.41 8.44 -9.73
CA GLU A 45 13.80 9.74 -9.99
C GLU A 45 12.27 9.63 -10.17
N PRO A 46 11.46 10.37 -9.40
CA PRO A 46 9.99 10.35 -9.54
C PRO A 46 9.51 10.79 -10.91
N ARG A 47 10.15 11.80 -11.51
CA ARG A 47 9.83 12.33 -12.85
C ARG A 47 10.38 11.46 -13.99
N GLY A 48 11.36 10.62 -13.71
CA GLY A 48 12.03 9.78 -14.69
C GLY A 48 13.48 10.16 -14.92
N GLY A 49 14.24 9.34 -15.67
CA GLY A 49 15.69 9.38 -15.76
C GLY A 49 16.33 10.60 -16.43
N LYS A 50 15.57 11.59 -16.87
CA LYS A 50 16.08 12.89 -17.31
C LYS A 50 16.37 13.84 -16.16
N HIS A 51 15.84 13.55 -14.98
CA HIS A 51 16.00 14.34 -13.75
C HIS A 51 16.99 13.63 -12.83
N THR A 52 17.56 14.36 -11.89
CA THR A 52 18.57 13.81 -10.97
C THR A 52 18.07 13.66 -9.55
N SER A 53 17.03 14.40 -9.17
CA SER A 53 16.45 14.37 -7.82
C SER A 53 15.68 13.08 -7.58
N LEU A 54 15.95 12.42 -6.44
CA LEU A 54 15.26 11.22 -5.98
C LEU A 54 14.02 11.55 -5.15
N MET A 55 13.87 12.82 -4.77
CA MET A 55 12.71 13.35 -4.06
C MET A 55 12.24 14.65 -4.71
N GLU A 56 10.96 14.72 -5.04
CA GLU A 56 10.33 15.92 -5.60
C GLU A 56 9.42 16.55 -4.55
N SER A 57 9.44 17.89 -4.48
CA SER A 57 8.55 18.64 -3.60
C SER A 57 7.58 19.48 -4.43
N VAL A 58 6.30 19.10 -4.41
CA VAL A 58 5.23 19.79 -5.13
C VAL A 58 4.19 20.28 -4.13
N GLY A 59 4.06 21.60 -3.98
CA GLY A 59 3.13 22.19 -3.02
C GLY A 59 3.36 21.74 -1.57
N GLY A 60 4.62 21.49 -1.18
CA GLY A 60 4.99 20.98 0.14
C GLY A 60 4.74 19.48 0.34
N GLN A 61 4.32 18.78 -0.70
CA GLN A 61 4.17 17.32 -0.70
C GLN A 61 5.44 16.67 -1.25
N LEU A 62 5.98 15.70 -0.53
CA LEU A 62 7.22 15.01 -0.93
C LEU A 62 6.86 13.72 -1.68
N ILE A 63 7.38 13.59 -2.88
CA ILE A 63 7.13 12.45 -3.76
C ILE A 63 8.45 11.71 -4.00
N LEU A 64 8.44 10.41 -3.72
CA LEU A 64 9.53 9.49 -3.98
C LEU A 64 9.06 8.37 -4.88
N ARG A 65 9.98 7.68 -5.52
CA ARG A 65 9.68 6.53 -6.38
C ARG A 65 10.64 5.39 -6.11
N LEU A 66 10.09 4.25 -5.68
CA LEU A 66 10.83 3.02 -5.50
C LEU A 66 10.72 2.14 -6.74
N ALA A 67 11.86 1.81 -7.35
CA ALA A 67 11.93 0.79 -8.39
C ALA A 67 12.20 -0.58 -7.75
N VAL A 68 11.57 -1.61 -8.30
CA VAL A 68 11.78 -3.01 -7.93
C VAL A 68 11.99 -3.80 -9.20
N GLU A 69 13.10 -4.50 -9.28
CA GLU A 69 13.39 -5.48 -10.31
C GLU A 69 13.31 -6.87 -9.71
N ARG A 70 12.62 -7.77 -10.37
CA ARG A 70 12.48 -9.16 -9.92
C ARG A 70 12.69 -10.10 -11.09
N LYS A 71 13.61 -11.04 -10.95
CA LYS A 71 13.79 -12.15 -11.86
C LYS A 71 12.87 -13.29 -11.49
N ALA A 72 11.95 -13.64 -12.38
CA ALA A 72 10.99 -14.72 -12.17
C ALA A 72 11.34 -15.90 -13.08
N VAL A 73 11.81 -16.98 -12.48
CA VAL A 73 11.96 -18.26 -13.19
C VAL A 73 10.59 -18.92 -13.26
N PRO A 74 10.10 -19.30 -14.46
CA PRO A 74 8.83 -20.00 -14.58
C PRO A 74 8.84 -21.31 -13.78
N GLY A 75 7.78 -21.53 -12.98
CA GLY A 75 7.68 -22.75 -12.15
C GLY A 75 7.72 -24.05 -12.94
N SER A 76 7.22 -24.05 -14.19
CA SER A 76 7.32 -25.16 -15.13
C SER A 76 8.77 -25.49 -15.50
N ALA A 77 9.59 -24.48 -15.77
CA ALA A 77 11.02 -24.67 -16.08
C ALA A 77 11.79 -25.25 -14.88
N VAL A 78 11.50 -24.72 -13.67
CA VAL A 78 12.08 -25.26 -12.42
C VAL A 78 11.68 -26.71 -12.22
N LYS A 79 10.41 -27.04 -12.44
CA LYS A 79 9.89 -28.41 -12.29
C LYS A 79 10.55 -29.36 -13.29
N SER A 80 10.58 -29.03 -14.57
CA SER A 80 11.20 -29.86 -15.60
C SER A 80 12.67 -30.13 -15.29
N ARG A 81 13.44 -29.07 -14.97
CA ARG A 81 14.86 -29.20 -14.66
C ARG A 81 15.14 -29.98 -13.36
N LEU A 82 14.26 -29.85 -12.37
CA LEU A 82 14.32 -30.60 -11.13
C LEU A 82 14.08 -32.11 -11.40
N GLU A 83 13.06 -32.47 -12.17
CA GLU A 83 12.78 -33.83 -12.52
C GLU A 83 13.96 -34.51 -13.27
N GLU A 84 14.55 -33.82 -14.25
CA GLU A 84 15.76 -34.27 -14.93
C GLU A 84 16.90 -34.60 -13.97
N ARG A 85 17.12 -33.75 -12.96
CA ARG A 85 18.17 -33.97 -11.94
C ARG A 85 17.82 -35.12 -11.00
N LEU A 86 16.57 -35.20 -10.56
CA LEU A 86 16.10 -36.30 -9.70
C LEU A 86 16.25 -37.65 -10.38
N ASP A 87 15.86 -37.73 -11.66
CA ASP A 87 15.97 -38.96 -12.48
C ASP A 87 17.43 -39.36 -12.67
N LYS A 88 18.31 -38.42 -12.93
CA LYS A 88 19.75 -38.67 -13.06
C LYS A 88 20.36 -39.22 -11.76
N ILE A 89 20.05 -38.63 -10.61
CA ILE A 89 20.53 -39.09 -9.31
C ILE A 89 19.98 -40.50 -9.01
N GLU A 90 18.72 -40.78 -9.34
CA GLU A 90 18.11 -42.08 -9.16
C GLU A 90 18.80 -43.14 -10.00
N GLN A 91 19.16 -42.82 -11.25
CA GLN A 91 19.93 -43.73 -12.14
C GLN A 91 21.34 -44.01 -11.62
N GLU A 92 22.02 -42.99 -11.08
CA GLU A 92 23.39 -43.08 -10.57
C GLU A 92 23.47 -43.79 -9.21
N THR A 93 22.49 -43.56 -8.32
CA THR A 93 22.56 -44.00 -6.91
C THR A 93 21.53 -45.07 -6.55
N GLY A 94 20.60 -45.39 -7.44
CA GLY A 94 19.48 -46.31 -7.18
C GLY A 94 18.41 -45.71 -6.24
N ARG A 95 18.51 -44.45 -5.85
CA ARG A 95 17.60 -43.81 -4.88
C ARG A 95 17.21 -42.39 -5.29
N ARG A 96 15.88 -42.16 -5.42
CA ARG A 96 15.35 -40.82 -5.71
C ARG A 96 15.37 -39.93 -4.47
N PRO A 97 16.00 -38.74 -4.53
CA PRO A 97 15.99 -37.78 -3.42
C PRO A 97 14.57 -37.33 -3.03
N LYS A 98 14.29 -37.25 -1.72
CA LYS A 98 12.99 -36.84 -1.19
C LYS A 98 13.18 -35.83 -0.03
N GLY A 99 12.10 -35.15 0.36
CA GLY A 99 12.09 -34.25 1.51
C GLY A 99 13.12 -33.12 1.40
N LYS A 100 14.04 -33.04 2.35
CA LYS A 100 15.05 -31.96 2.43
C LYS A 100 15.98 -31.94 1.22
N GLN A 101 16.45 -33.09 0.76
CA GLN A 101 17.35 -33.18 -0.40
C GLN A 101 16.68 -32.68 -1.69
N ALA A 102 15.40 -33.06 -1.92
CA ALA A 102 14.65 -32.56 -3.08
C ALA A 102 14.42 -31.06 -3.02
N LYS A 103 14.28 -30.47 -1.80
CA LYS A 103 14.14 -29.02 -1.61
C LYS A 103 15.46 -28.31 -1.92
N GLU A 104 16.56 -28.80 -1.45
CA GLU A 104 17.91 -28.26 -1.73
C GLU A 104 18.21 -28.28 -3.24
N LEU A 105 17.94 -29.42 -3.91
CA LEU A 105 18.07 -29.50 -5.37
C LEU A 105 17.19 -28.52 -6.12
N LYS A 106 15.98 -28.25 -5.61
CA LYS A 106 15.10 -27.25 -6.20
C LYS A 106 15.67 -25.85 -6.08
N GLU A 107 16.29 -25.53 -4.95
CA GLU A 107 16.96 -24.24 -4.73
C GLU A 107 18.17 -24.08 -5.65
N GLU A 108 18.98 -25.14 -5.82
CA GLU A 108 20.09 -25.15 -6.78
C GLU A 108 19.63 -24.94 -8.22
N VAL A 109 18.58 -25.65 -8.65
CA VAL A 109 17.97 -25.48 -9.97
C VAL A 109 17.46 -24.04 -10.16
N MET A 110 16.87 -23.46 -9.12
CA MET A 110 16.42 -22.07 -9.16
C MET A 110 17.62 -21.13 -9.41
N GLN A 111 18.72 -21.32 -8.69
CA GLN A 111 19.95 -20.51 -8.82
C GLN A 111 20.60 -20.69 -10.22
N GLU A 112 20.58 -21.91 -10.76
CA GLU A 112 21.08 -22.19 -12.13
C GLU A 112 20.28 -21.45 -13.21
N LEU A 113 18.94 -21.38 -13.04
CA LEU A 113 18.06 -20.78 -14.04
C LEU A 113 17.94 -19.25 -13.91
N LEU A 114 18.24 -18.71 -12.72
CA LEU A 114 18.07 -17.29 -12.42
C LEU A 114 18.85 -16.33 -13.35
N PRO A 115 20.11 -16.63 -13.77
CA PRO A 115 20.84 -15.77 -14.70
C PRO A 115 20.20 -15.64 -16.08
N ARG A 116 19.37 -16.63 -16.46
CA ARG A 116 18.64 -16.68 -17.74
C ARG A 116 17.22 -16.12 -17.65
N ALA A 117 16.76 -15.77 -16.43
CA ALA A 117 15.42 -15.26 -16.21
C ALA A 117 15.33 -13.80 -16.65
N PHE A 118 14.26 -13.45 -17.36
CA PHE A 118 13.99 -12.07 -17.74
C PHE A 118 13.57 -11.26 -16.50
N PRO A 119 14.17 -10.08 -16.28
CA PRO A 119 13.78 -9.21 -15.20
C PRO A 119 12.42 -8.57 -15.47
N LYS A 120 11.58 -8.53 -14.46
CA LYS A 120 10.33 -7.77 -14.43
C LYS A 120 10.53 -6.52 -13.59
N HIS A 121 10.33 -5.37 -14.20
CA HIS A 121 10.43 -4.08 -13.52
C HIS A 121 9.06 -3.62 -13.04
N SER A 122 9.03 -3.02 -11.87
CA SER A 122 7.88 -2.28 -11.34
C SER A 122 8.37 -1.07 -10.58
N ALA A 123 7.52 -0.03 -10.49
CA ALA A 123 7.84 1.15 -9.72
C ALA A 123 6.60 1.60 -8.94
N ASN A 124 6.82 2.05 -7.72
CA ASN A 124 5.80 2.47 -6.79
C ASN A 124 6.09 3.90 -6.31
N LEU A 125 5.09 4.76 -6.36
CA LEU A 125 5.19 6.09 -5.78
C LEU A 125 4.94 6.02 -4.28
N VAL A 126 5.68 6.83 -3.55
CA VAL A 126 5.50 7.11 -2.14
C VAL A 126 5.29 8.60 -1.98
N TRP A 127 4.20 8.98 -1.37
CA TRP A 127 3.88 10.36 -1.04
C TRP A 127 3.95 10.55 0.46
N ILE A 128 4.73 11.53 0.91
CA ILE A 128 4.81 11.95 2.29
C ILE A 128 4.14 13.32 2.41
N ASP A 129 3.13 13.42 3.25
CA ASP A 129 2.55 14.70 3.67
C ASP A 129 3.08 15.06 5.06
N PRO A 130 4.08 15.97 5.15
CA PRO A 130 4.66 16.34 6.43
C PRO A 130 3.73 17.15 7.34
N HIS A 131 2.72 17.79 6.74
CA HIS A 131 1.76 18.63 7.48
C HIS A 131 0.63 17.79 8.07
N ALA A 132 0.05 16.91 7.25
CA ALA A 132 -1.02 16.02 7.72
C ALA A 132 -0.48 14.81 8.49
N GLY A 133 0.83 14.55 8.45
CA GLY A 133 1.47 13.44 9.15
C GLY A 133 1.11 12.07 8.55
N PHE A 134 1.03 11.98 7.23
CA PHE A 134 0.76 10.74 6.50
C PHE A 134 1.88 10.37 5.54
N VAL A 135 2.06 9.05 5.38
CA VAL A 135 2.73 8.46 4.22
C VAL A 135 1.71 7.62 3.45
N VAL A 136 1.62 7.89 2.17
CA VAL A 136 0.72 7.19 1.23
C VAL A 136 1.56 6.38 0.27
N VAL A 137 1.39 5.07 0.28
CA VAL A 137 2.15 4.14 -0.55
C VAL A 137 1.29 3.63 -1.69
N ASN A 138 1.70 3.88 -2.93
CA ASN A 138 0.99 3.37 -4.11
C ASN A 138 1.33 1.89 -4.34
N ALA A 139 0.61 1.00 -3.65
CA ALA A 139 0.82 -0.44 -3.71
C ALA A 139 -0.51 -1.21 -3.77
N GLY A 140 -0.52 -2.33 -4.50
CA GLY A 140 -1.73 -3.15 -4.69
C GLY A 140 -2.05 -4.10 -3.53
N SER A 141 -1.14 -4.28 -2.56
CA SER A 141 -1.31 -5.17 -1.41
C SER A 141 -0.49 -4.70 -0.21
N VAL A 142 -0.92 -5.09 0.99
CA VAL A 142 -0.20 -4.83 2.24
C VAL A 142 1.24 -5.34 2.17
N LYS A 143 1.45 -6.59 1.73
CA LYS A 143 2.79 -7.16 1.60
C LYS A 143 3.73 -6.34 0.70
N ALA A 144 3.21 -5.79 -0.40
CA ALA A 144 4.02 -4.93 -1.28
C ALA A 144 4.31 -3.58 -0.62
N SER A 145 3.35 -3.04 0.11
CA SER A 145 3.49 -1.79 0.84
C SER A 145 4.48 -1.92 2.00
N ASP A 146 4.41 -2.99 2.79
CA ASP A 146 5.32 -3.24 3.92
C ASP A 146 6.78 -3.24 3.50
N ARG A 147 7.09 -3.82 2.33
CA ARG A 147 8.45 -3.80 1.78
C ARG A 147 8.92 -2.39 1.44
N ILE A 148 8.03 -1.59 0.85
CA ILE A 148 8.33 -0.19 0.50
C ILE A 148 8.56 0.62 1.76
N VAL A 149 7.70 0.45 2.77
CA VAL A 149 7.80 1.12 4.07
C VAL A 149 9.07 0.71 4.81
N THR A 150 9.40 -0.58 4.82
CA THR A 150 10.63 -1.08 5.44
C THR A 150 11.86 -0.41 4.82
N LEU A 151 11.94 -0.41 3.48
CA LEU A 151 13.07 0.23 2.79
C LEU A 151 13.09 1.75 3.01
N LEU A 152 11.92 2.42 3.08
CA LEU A 152 11.84 3.84 3.39
C LEU A 152 12.41 4.14 4.79
N VAL A 153 11.99 3.37 5.80
CA VAL A 153 12.45 3.53 7.19
C VAL A 153 13.96 3.27 7.30
N GLU A 154 14.46 2.21 6.66
CA GLU A 154 15.88 1.87 6.61
C GLU A 154 16.68 2.99 5.93
N THR A 155 16.23 3.47 4.77
CA THR A 155 16.89 4.56 4.02
C THR A 155 16.95 5.83 4.86
N LEU A 156 15.89 6.17 5.58
CA LEU A 156 15.85 7.36 6.43
C LEU A 156 16.56 7.17 7.79
N GLY A 157 17.24 6.02 7.98
CA GLY A 157 18.06 5.74 9.16
C GLY A 157 17.26 5.63 10.45
N GLY A 158 16.01 5.15 10.39
CA GLY A 158 15.13 5.03 11.56
C GLY A 158 14.57 6.35 12.08
N GLY A 159 14.84 7.48 11.42
CA GLY A 159 14.33 8.81 11.81
C GLY A 159 12.84 9.01 11.57
N ILE A 160 12.14 8.02 11.04
CA ILE A 160 10.69 8.01 10.82
C ILE A 160 10.07 6.73 11.36
N VAL A 161 8.98 6.87 12.11
CA VAL A 161 8.17 5.75 12.61
C VAL A 161 6.80 5.79 11.96
N LEU A 162 6.46 4.72 11.25
CA LEU A 162 5.24 4.60 10.48
C LEU A 162 4.33 3.51 11.04
N ARG A 163 3.04 3.79 11.11
CA ARG A 163 2.00 2.83 11.49
C ARG A 163 0.94 2.76 10.40
N LEU A 164 0.53 1.56 10.02
CA LEU A 164 -0.63 1.39 9.15
C LEU A 164 -1.86 2.03 9.83
N VAL A 165 -2.57 2.89 9.10
CA VAL A 165 -3.78 3.54 9.61
C VAL A 165 -4.84 2.49 9.91
N GLN A 166 -5.38 2.54 11.12
CA GLN A 166 -6.52 1.76 11.57
C GLN A 166 -7.61 2.71 12.04
N THR A 167 -8.87 2.32 11.83
CA THR A 167 -10.04 3.10 12.17
C THR A 167 -10.81 2.47 13.31
N GLN A 168 -11.57 3.27 14.08
CA GLN A 168 -12.33 2.79 15.21
C GLN A 168 -13.41 1.78 14.80
N VAL A 169 -14.06 2.04 13.66
CA VAL A 169 -14.95 1.07 13.03
C VAL A 169 -14.19 0.37 11.93
N ALA A 170 -14.16 -0.96 11.95
CA ALA A 170 -13.52 -1.74 10.88
C ALA A 170 -14.23 -1.48 9.55
N PRO A 171 -13.50 -1.28 8.43
CA PRO A 171 -14.11 -0.98 7.14
C PRO A 171 -15.17 -2.01 6.70
N ALA A 172 -14.96 -3.30 6.98
CA ALA A 172 -15.95 -4.34 6.68
C ALA A 172 -17.28 -4.13 7.42
N THR A 173 -17.22 -3.70 8.68
CA THR A 173 -18.41 -3.41 9.50
C THR A 173 -19.13 -2.18 8.97
N ALA A 174 -18.41 -1.09 8.74
CA ALA A 174 -19.00 0.14 8.21
C ALA A 174 -19.64 -0.06 6.83
N MET A 175 -18.95 -0.75 5.94
CA MET A 175 -19.49 -1.09 4.60
C MET A 175 -20.77 -1.95 4.72
N ALA A 176 -20.82 -2.88 5.69
CA ALA A 176 -22.03 -3.69 5.92
C ALA A 176 -23.19 -2.83 6.40
N GLU A 177 -22.95 -1.90 7.32
CA GLU A 177 -23.97 -0.95 7.82
C GLU A 177 -24.50 -0.07 6.70
N TRP A 178 -23.62 0.53 5.88
CA TRP A 178 -24.01 1.37 4.76
C TRP A 178 -24.84 0.62 3.69
N LEU A 179 -24.45 -0.62 3.39
CA LEU A 179 -25.19 -1.46 2.44
C LEU A 179 -26.55 -1.89 2.98
N GLN A 180 -26.67 -2.19 4.29
CA GLN A 180 -27.94 -2.54 4.92
C GLN A 180 -28.87 -1.34 5.05
N ALA A 181 -28.33 -0.18 5.40
CA ALA A 181 -29.07 1.08 5.46
C ALA A 181 -29.43 1.62 4.07
N LYS A 182 -28.78 1.11 3.01
CA LYS A 182 -28.86 1.66 1.64
C LYS A 182 -28.47 3.14 1.58
N GLU A 183 -27.63 3.56 2.50
CA GLU A 183 -27.20 4.94 2.68
C GLU A 183 -25.69 5.03 2.86
N ALA A 184 -25.04 5.89 2.09
CA ALA A 184 -23.64 6.18 2.23
C ALA A 184 -23.39 7.24 3.31
N PRO A 185 -22.19 7.29 3.93
CA PRO A 185 -21.83 8.37 4.84
C PRO A 185 -21.77 9.72 4.09
N GLY A 186 -21.90 10.81 4.82
CA GLY A 186 -21.91 12.16 4.25
C GLY A 186 -20.71 12.42 3.32
N GLY A 187 -20.96 13.00 2.16
CA GLY A 187 -19.94 13.26 1.13
C GLY A 187 -19.59 12.05 0.26
N PHE A 188 -20.14 10.87 0.52
CA PHE A 188 -19.91 9.67 -0.28
C PHE A 188 -21.18 9.16 -0.96
N THR A 189 -21.00 8.41 -2.03
CA THR A 189 -22.07 7.63 -2.69
C THR A 189 -21.59 6.19 -2.85
N ILE A 190 -22.51 5.23 -2.71
CA ILE A 190 -22.26 3.83 -3.00
C ILE A 190 -22.40 3.62 -4.49
N ASP A 191 -21.36 3.06 -5.12
CA ASP A 191 -21.35 2.76 -6.54
C ASP A 191 -21.86 1.32 -6.81
N ARG A 192 -21.60 0.81 -8.02
CA ARG A 192 -22.21 -0.40 -8.56
C ARG A 192 -21.29 -1.63 -8.53
N GLU A 193 -20.32 -1.67 -7.62
CA GLU A 193 -19.40 -2.82 -7.44
C GLU A 193 -19.22 -3.12 -5.95
N CYS A 194 -19.47 -4.39 -5.57
CA CYS A 194 -19.28 -4.88 -4.21
C CYS A 194 -18.83 -6.34 -4.24
N GLU A 195 -17.99 -6.76 -3.30
CA GLU A 195 -17.66 -8.15 -3.05
C GLU A 195 -17.97 -8.48 -1.58
N LEU A 196 -18.76 -9.53 -1.38
CA LEU A 196 -19.13 -10.07 -0.07
C LEU A 196 -18.53 -11.46 0.07
N LYS A 197 -17.88 -11.74 1.21
CA LYS A 197 -17.30 -13.06 1.51
C LYS A 197 -17.74 -13.57 2.87
N GLN A 198 -17.91 -14.87 2.95
CA GLN A 198 -18.09 -15.54 4.22
C GLN A 198 -16.72 -15.73 4.89
N PRO A 199 -16.59 -15.37 6.19
CA PRO A 199 -15.31 -15.49 6.89
C PRO A 199 -14.95 -16.93 7.28
N ASP A 200 -15.85 -17.90 7.07
CA ASP A 200 -15.65 -19.31 7.38
C ASP A 200 -14.67 -20.04 6.41
N SER A 201 -14.49 -21.34 6.63
CA SER A 201 -13.58 -22.19 5.87
C SER A 201 -13.98 -22.36 4.40
N GLU A 202 -15.27 -22.26 4.08
CA GLU A 202 -15.79 -22.39 2.72
C GLU A 202 -15.52 -21.18 1.85
N LYS A 203 -15.34 -20.01 2.48
CA LYS A 203 -15.03 -18.72 1.80
C LYS A 203 -15.97 -18.41 0.64
N SER A 204 -17.24 -18.77 0.77
CA SER A 204 -18.23 -18.48 -0.27
C SER A 204 -18.28 -16.97 -0.53
N ALA A 205 -18.27 -16.58 -1.80
CA ALA A 205 -18.19 -15.18 -2.21
C ALA A 205 -19.31 -14.84 -3.20
N VAL A 206 -19.84 -13.64 -3.06
CA VAL A 206 -20.77 -13.03 -4.01
C VAL A 206 -20.14 -11.73 -4.50
N ARG A 207 -20.15 -11.51 -5.80
CA ARG A 207 -19.61 -10.32 -6.40
C ARG A 207 -20.63 -9.66 -7.31
N TYR A 208 -20.95 -8.42 -7.01
CA TYR A 208 -21.74 -7.54 -7.84
C TYR A 208 -20.80 -6.67 -8.66
N ALA A 209 -21.03 -6.63 -9.97
CA ALA A 209 -20.26 -5.80 -10.89
C ALA A 209 -21.22 -5.08 -11.83
N ARG A 210 -21.14 -3.74 -11.85
CA ARG A 210 -22.03 -2.87 -12.66
C ARG A 210 -23.52 -3.05 -12.35
N HIS A 211 -23.85 -3.50 -11.15
CA HIS A 211 -25.19 -3.78 -10.67
C HIS A 211 -25.57 -2.81 -9.54
N THR A 212 -26.83 -2.37 -9.51
CA THR A 212 -27.30 -1.57 -8.36
C THR A 212 -27.17 -2.39 -7.08
N LEU A 213 -26.74 -1.73 -6.00
CA LEU A 213 -26.59 -2.36 -4.68
C LEU A 213 -27.76 -2.01 -3.73
N ASP A 214 -28.67 -1.16 -4.18
CA ASP A 214 -29.93 -0.82 -3.48
C ASP A 214 -30.98 -1.92 -3.71
N ILE A 215 -30.66 -3.15 -3.35
CA ILE A 215 -31.53 -4.33 -3.45
C ILE A 215 -31.47 -5.13 -2.16
N ASP A 216 -32.59 -5.78 -1.83
CA ASP A 216 -32.71 -6.56 -0.58
C ASP A 216 -31.77 -7.75 -0.54
N GLU A 217 -31.41 -8.32 -1.69
CA GLU A 217 -30.49 -9.47 -1.81
C GLU A 217 -29.11 -9.20 -1.17
N VAL A 218 -28.57 -7.97 -1.33
CA VAL A 218 -27.30 -7.58 -0.70
C VAL A 218 -27.44 -7.63 0.83
N GLY A 219 -28.51 -7.09 1.36
CA GLY A 219 -28.83 -7.13 2.78
C GLY A 219 -29.01 -8.57 3.31
N GLU A 220 -29.65 -9.44 2.54
CA GLU A 220 -29.85 -10.85 2.92
C GLU A 220 -28.50 -11.60 2.98
N HIS A 221 -27.59 -11.35 2.07
CA HIS A 221 -26.25 -11.95 2.14
C HIS A 221 -25.47 -11.51 3.40
N ILE A 222 -25.62 -10.25 3.80
CA ILE A 222 -25.00 -9.72 5.03
C ILE A 222 -25.64 -10.36 6.28
N LYS A 223 -26.97 -10.47 6.32
CA LYS A 223 -27.69 -11.15 7.40
C LYS A 223 -27.30 -12.62 7.54
N GLN A 224 -26.94 -13.28 6.43
CA GLN A 224 -26.42 -14.64 6.40
C GLN A 224 -24.94 -14.75 6.83
N GLY A 225 -24.34 -13.65 7.27
CA GLY A 225 -22.98 -13.62 7.80
C GLY A 225 -21.86 -13.33 6.79
N LYS A 226 -22.20 -12.98 5.54
CA LYS A 226 -21.18 -12.49 4.59
C LYS A 226 -20.80 -11.06 4.93
N LEU A 227 -19.48 -10.76 4.90
CA LEU A 227 -18.95 -9.42 5.13
C LEU A 227 -18.43 -8.80 3.83
N PRO A 228 -18.65 -7.51 3.64
CA PRO A 228 -18.08 -6.78 2.52
C PRO A 228 -16.56 -6.76 2.62
N THR A 229 -15.90 -7.27 1.59
CA THR A 229 -14.43 -7.20 1.45
C THR A 229 -13.99 -6.06 0.54
N GLN A 230 -14.90 -5.62 -0.34
CA GLN A 230 -14.69 -4.49 -1.24
C GLN A 230 -16.02 -3.79 -1.52
N LEU A 231 -15.99 -2.46 -1.54
CA LEU A 231 -17.12 -1.62 -1.91
C LEU A 231 -16.64 -0.45 -2.77
N ALA A 232 -17.20 -0.30 -3.95
CA ALA A 232 -16.96 0.87 -4.80
C ALA A 232 -17.77 2.06 -4.31
N MET A 233 -17.11 3.20 -4.23
CA MET A 233 -17.65 4.45 -3.71
C MET A 233 -17.15 5.64 -4.53
N THR A 234 -17.89 6.71 -4.52
CA THR A 234 -17.48 8.01 -5.06
C THR A 234 -17.55 9.07 -3.96
N TRP A 235 -16.48 9.84 -3.79
CA TRP A 235 -16.39 10.95 -2.86
C TRP A 235 -16.68 12.28 -3.55
N ASN A 236 -17.64 13.06 -3.02
CA ASN A 236 -18.05 14.40 -3.47
C ASN A 236 -18.27 14.55 -4.99
N GLY A 237 -18.58 13.46 -5.71
CA GLY A 237 -18.65 13.46 -7.17
C GLY A 237 -17.31 13.76 -7.87
N ARG A 238 -16.18 13.67 -7.15
CA ARG A 238 -14.85 14.07 -7.62
C ARG A 238 -13.89 12.89 -7.79
N VAL A 239 -13.91 11.94 -6.85
CA VAL A 239 -13.00 10.79 -6.86
C VAL A 239 -13.78 9.50 -6.67
N SER A 240 -13.69 8.59 -7.65
CA SER A 240 -14.19 7.23 -7.49
C SER A 240 -13.08 6.30 -7.05
N PHE A 241 -13.42 5.33 -6.19
CA PHE A 241 -12.46 4.37 -5.64
C PHE A 241 -13.17 3.10 -5.14
N VAL A 242 -12.39 2.10 -4.76
CA VAL A 242 -12.87 0.89 -4.07
C VAL A 242 -12.23 0.85 -2.68
N LEU A 243 -13.05 0.93 -1.63
CA LEU A 243 -12.63 0.68 -0.26
C LEU A 243 -12.54 -0.83 -0.04
N THR A 244 -11.49 -1.28 0.67
CA THR A 244 -11.33 -2.69 1.05
C THR A 244 -11.44 -2.87 2.56
N GLU A 245 -11.71 -4.10 3.00
CA GLU A 245 -11.76 -4.50 4.42
C GLU A 245 -10.49 -4.16 5.22
N GLY A 246 -9.32 -4.13 4.54
CA GLY A 246 -8.02 -3.78 5.12
C GLY A 246 -7.64 -2.30 4.95
N MET A 247 -8.61 -1.38 4.82
CA MET A 247 -8.38 0.07 4.69
C MET A 247 -7.48 0.45 3.49
N SER A 248 -7.40 -0.39 2.45
CA SER A 248 -6.75 0.01 1.19
C SER A 248 -7.76 0.72 0.29
N ILE A 249 -7.36 1.82 -0.33
CA ILE A 249 -8.15 2.56 -1.31
C ILE A 249 -7.63 2.14 -2.68
N LYS A 250 -8.46 1.44 -3.45
CA LYS A 250 -8.08 0.87 -4.76
C LYS A 250 -8.84 1.49 -5.91
N LYS A 251 -8.33 1.30 -7.13
CA LYS A 251 -8.95 1.78 -8.38
C LYS A 251 -9.29 3.28 -8.34
N ILE A 252 -8.45 4.09 -7.69
CA ILE A 252 -8.66 5.53 -7.58
C ILE A 252 -8.70 6.13 -8.98
N LYS A 253 -9.74 6.90 -9.24
CA LYS A 253 -9.95 7.63 -10.49
C LYS A 253 -10.48 9.03 -10.20
N MET A 254 -9.78 10.04 -10.66
CA MET A 254 -10.30 11.42 -10.69
C MET A 254 -11.38 11.52 -11.75
N LEU A 255 -12.54 12.08 -11.41
CA LEU A 255 -13.66 12.26 -12.32
C LEU A 255 -13.48 13.54 -13.16
N ASP A 256 -14.23 13.65 -14.23
CA ASP A 256 -14.08 14.71 -15.23
C ASP A 256 -14.17 16.12 -14.63
N VAL A 257 -15.00 16.31 -13.61
CA VAL A 257 -15.11 17.59 -12.85
C VAL A 257 -13.76 18.05 -12.31
N VAL A 258 -12.92 17.13 -11.80
CA VAL A 258 -11.59 17.46 -11.28
C VAL A 258 -10.65 17.82 -12.43
N LEU A 259 -10.71 17.06 -13.52
CA LEU A 259 -9.84 17.24 -14.67
C LEU A 259 -10.15 18.56 -15.41
N GLU A 260 -11.43 18.90 -15.59
CA GLU A 260 -11.87 20.13 -16.24
C GLU A 260 -11.49 21.37 -15.44
N GLN A 261 -11.64 21.36 -14.11
CA GLN A 261 -11.25 22.48 -13.25
C GLN A 261 -9.74 22.77 -13.31
N ASN A 262 -8.92 21.78 -13.58
CA ASN A 262 -7.47 21.91 -13.62
C ASN A 262 -6.91 22.12 -15.05
N THR A 263 -7.70 21.88 -16.12
CA THR A 263 -7.30 22.14 -17.51
C THR A 263 -7.40 23.60 -17.91
N SER A 264 -8.07 24.45 -17.15
CA SER A 264 -8.20 25.90 -17.40
C SER A 264 -6.92 26.69 -17.09
N GLY A 265 -5.93 26.10 -16.42
CA GLY A 265 -4.58 26.65 -16.29
C GLY A 265 -3.71 26.02 -17.38
N GLN A 266 -3.21 26.84 -18.33
CA GLN A 266 -2.32 26.46 -19.41
C GLN A 266 -1.26 25.43 -18.96
N ALA A 267 -1.53 24.15 -19.15
CA ALA A 267 -0.48 23.13 -19.09
C ALA A 267 0.40 23.38 -20.31
N SER A 268 1.57 23.95 -20.10
CA SER A 268 2.63 23.93 -21.10
C SER A 268 2.84 22.46 -21.49
N LYS A 269 2.86 22.18 -22.78
CA LYS A 269 3.11 20.84 -23.34
C LYS A 269 4.56 20.35 -23.11
N ASP A 270 5.31 21.04 -22.27
CA ASP A 270 6.64 20.62 -21.86
C ASP A 270 6.52 19.49 -20.85
N ASP A 271 7.32 18.45 -21.06
CA ASP A 271 7.34 17.13 -20.37
C ASP A 271 7.34 17.25 -18.82
N ASP A 272 7.75 18.37 -18.26
CA ASP A 272 7.87 18.65 -16.83
C ASP A 272 6.58 19.17 -16.15
N GLY A 273 5.77 19.96 -16.86
CA GLY A 273 4.54 20.53 -16.30
C GLY A 273 3.45 19.48 -16.00
N GLY A 274 3.46 18.37 -16.72
CA GLY A 274 2.50 17.28 -16.55
C GLY A 274 2.65 16.54 -15.21
N PHE A 275 3.88 16.29 -14.76
CA PHE A 275 4.11 15.61 -13.48
C PHE A 275 3.64 16.45 -12.28
N ASP A 276 3.98 17.73 -12.24
CA ASP A 276 3.57 18.63 -11.15
C ASP A 276 2.06 18.79 -11.07
N ALA A 277 1.40 18.95 -12.21
CA ALA A 277 -0.06 19.00 -12.28
C ALA A 277 -0.69 17.69 -11.78
N ASP A 278 -0.21 16.55 -12.24
CA ASP A 278 -0.70 15.24 -11.81
C ASP A 278 -0.50 15.00 -10.30
N VAL A 279 0.65 15.42 -9.75
CA VAL A 279 0.91 15.35 -8.31
C VAL A 279 -0.02 16.29 -7.57
N ALA A 280 -0.09 17.57 -7.96
CA ALA A 280 -0.91 18.57 -7.29
C ALA A 280 -2.39 18.17 -7.25
N ILE A 281 -2.94 17.71 -8.37
CA ILE A 281 -4.33 17.22 -8.46
C ILE A 281 -4.52 16.00 -7.57
N SER A 282 -3.67 14.97 -7.73
CA SER A 282 -3.84 13.72 -7.00
C SER A 282 -3.70 13.90 -5.50
N THR A 283 -2.69 14.64 -5.03
CA THR A 283 -2.49 14.89 -3.61
C THR A 283 -3.53 15.85 -3.04
N GLY A 284 -3.92 16.86 -3.81
CA GLY A 284 -4.95 17.83 -3.41
C GLY A 284 -6.31 17.17 -3.13
N GLU A 285 -6.76 16.27 -3.99
CA GLU A 285 -8.01 15.51 -3.79
C GLU A 285 -7.89 14.49 -2.65
N LEU A 286 -6.79 13.72 -2.63
CA LEU A 286 -6.59 12.69 -1.62
C LEU A 286 -6.40 13.27 -0.20
N ARG A 287 -5.82 14.47 -0.06
CA ARG A 287 -5.70 15.16 1.24
C ARG A 287 -7.04 15.50 1.87
N GLN A 288 -8.08 15.65 1.07
CA GLN A 288 -9.44 15.91 1.55
C GLN A 288 -10.20 14.59 1.72
N LEU A 289 -10.11 13.69 0.77
CA LEU A 289 -10.77 12.38 0.83
C LEU A 289 -10.33 11.54 2.03
N ILE A 290 -9.03 11.48 2.32
CA ILE A 290 -8.49 10.63 3.40
C ILE A 290 -9.07 10.96 4.77
N PRO A 291 -9.05 12.22 5.25
CA PRO A 291 -9.68 12.57 6.52
C PRO A 291 -11.18 12.31 6.55
N ASP A 292 -11.91 12.63 5.47
CA ASP A 292 -13.35 12.37 5.38
C ASP A 292 -13.66 10.87 5.47
N LEU A 293 -12.87 10.03 4.81
CA LEU A 293 -13.02 8.58 4.87
C LEU A 293 -12.71 8.04 6.28
N ILE A 294 -11.66 8.53 6.92
CA ILE A 294 -11.32 8.16 8.30
C ILE A 294 -12.46 8.58 9.25
N ALA A 295 -13.01 9.78 9.09
CA ALA A 295 -14.14 10.26 9.88
C ALA A 295 -15.40 9.39 9.66
N ALA A 296 -15.69 9.01 8.41
CA ALA A 296 -16.80 8.10 8.07
C ALA A 296 -16.64 6.69 8.69
N LEU A 297 -15.42 6.30 9.02
CA LEU A 297 -15.06 5.06 9.72
C LEU A 297 -14.91 5.25 11.25
N GLY A 298 -15.51 6.30 11.81
CA GLY A 298 -15.52 6.57 13.25
C GLY A 298 -14.25 7.25 13.79
N GLY A 299 -13.34 7.65 12.94
CA GLY A 299 -12.06 8.25 13.31
C GLY A 299 -10.90 7.25 13.32
N GLU A 300 -9.69 7.77 13.49
CA GLU A 300 -8.49 6.95 13.60
C GLU A 300 -8.40 6.29 14.98
N GLN A 301 -8.00 5.03 15.02
CA GLN A 301 -7.77 4.32 16.27
C GLN A 301 -6.45 4.80 16.89
N GLU A 302 -6.52 5.43 18.06
CA GLU A 302 -5.34 5.79 18.85
C GLU A 302 -4.68 4.51 19.38
N SER A 303 -3.39 4.36 19.15
CA SER A 303 -2.63 3.26 19.74
C SER A 303 -2.42 3.51 21.23
N GLY A 304 -2.76 2.57 22.06
CA GLY A 304 -2.64 2.64 23.53
C GLY A 304 -1.23 2.89 24.11
N LEU A 305 -0.23 3.15 23.27
CA LEU A 305 1.12 3.55 23.69
C LEU A 305 1.21 5.04 24.12
N ALA A 306 0.26 5.89 23.70
CA ALA A 306 0.23 7.29 24.13
C ALA A 306 -0.40 7.48 25.53
N ALA A 307 -1.17 6.52 26.02
CA ALA A 307 -1.81 6.59 27.35
C ALA A 307 -0.85 6.28 28.52
N ALA A 308 0.32 5.69 28.27
CA ALA A 308 1.26 5.31 29.32
C ALA A 308 2.20 6.44 29.80
N THR A 309 2.26 7.56 29.08
CA THR A 309 3.17 8.69 29.44
C THR A 309 2.47 9.88 30.12
N GLY A 310 1.14 9.80 30.32
CA GLY A 310 0.32 10.92 30.84
C GLY A 310 0.06 10.93 32.35
N ASN A 311 0.36 9.86 33.11
CA ASN A 311 0.00 9.76 34.53
C ASN A 311 1.18 9.51 35.48
N ALA A 312 2.22 10.32 35.36
CA ALA A 312 3.23 10.47 36.40
C ALA A 312 3.15 11.89 36.98
N THR A 313 2.03 12.23 37.61
CA THR A 313 1.92 13.47 38.41
C THR A 313 1.72 13.08 39.85
N THR A 314 2.83 13.18 40.61
CA THR A 314 2.93 13.70 41.98
C THR A 314 1.91 13.19 43.01
N GLN A 315 2.22 12.08 43.69
CA GLN A 315 1.80 11.92 45.05
C GLN A 315 2.90 12.50 45.97
N GLN A 316 2.73 13.75 46.36
CA GLN A 316 3.38 14.32 47.52
C GLN A 316 2.80 13.64 48.76
N GLN A 317 3.65 12.93 49.48
CA GLN A 317 3.39 12.45 50.82
C GLN A 317 3.51 13.64 51.80
N PRO A 318 2.52 13.89 52.66
CA PRO A 318 2.73 14.88 53.72
C PRO A 318 3.54 14.25 54.86
N ASP A 319 4.59 14.94 55.24
CA ASP A 319 5.34 14.75 56.49
C ASP A 319 4.42 14.72 57.69
N ARG A 320 4.55 13.70 58.49
CA ARG A 320 4.13 13.73 59.88
C ARG A 320 5.38 13.80 60.77
N LEU A 321 5.72 15.06 61.13
CA LEU A 321 6.38 15.38 62.41
C LEU A 321 5.32 15.32 63.49
N ALA A 322 5.59 14.63 64.58
CA ALA A 322 5.42 15.14 65.96
C ALA A 322 5.62 14.02 67.00
N ALA A 323 6.43 14.42 67.95
CA ALA A 323 6.53 14.11 69.39
C ALA A 323 6.91 12.66 69.77
#